data_05d489b8595529f0efc893db806be5ef
#
_entry.id   05d489b8595529f0efc893db806be5ef
#
_cell.length_a   1.000
_cell.length_b   1.000
_cell.length_c   1.000
_cell.angle_alpha   90.00
_cell.angle_beta   90.00
_cell.angle_gamma   90.00
#
_symmetry.space_group_name_H-M   'P 1'
#
loop_
_entity.id
_entity.type
_entity.pdbx_description
1 polymer ?
#
loop_
_entity_poly.entity_id
_entity_poly.type
_entity_poly.pdbx_seq_one_letter_code
_entity_poly.pdbx_strand_id
1 'polypeptide(L)'
;MNRYSKNFYQSVSRRAIVPAQISAQVIAGSIEPNSVIDIGSGQGVWLRTISAVFPSLTKAVAMDLQSHQSTFFDDLQSASTNFEFVQVDFEESRRLPGENFDLAICLEVLEHLTPQTAIEVAEDIGRKCSFVIFSAAILGQGGTGHINERKFEYWMGLMRKQGFVALDVFRPALRASEDVPSYYKQNMMLFWHPDNSRRDQVEFNLELLLRKHSLEVRDTRSTSTKFRYWVVALIPPGIVTRLVKVLDKTIRRFNHG
;
A
#
# COMPACT_ATOMS: atom_id res chain seq x y z
N MET A 1 20.38 -17.47 -8.39
CA MET A 1 20.25 -17.15 -9.83
C MET A 1 19.60 -15.78 -9.95
N ASN A 2 20.27 -14.78 -10.58
CA ASN A 2 19.69 -13.44 -10.70
C ASN A 2 18.46 -13.48 -11.61
N ARG A 3 17.26 -13.42 -11.05
CA ARG A 3 15.99 -13.46 -11.79
C ARG A 3 15.76 -12.19 -12.63
N TYR A 4 16.34 -11.06 -12.21
CA TYR A 4 16.18 -9.75 -12.84
C TYR A 4 17.51 -9.05 -13.04
N SER A 5 17.65 -8.29 -14.15
CA SER A 5 18.87 -7.54 -14.46
C SER A 5 18.96 -6.22 -13.70
N LYS A 6 20.18 -5.66 -13.60
CA LYS A 6 20.40 -4.32 -13.03
C LYS A 6 19.56 -3.25 -13.75
N ASN A 7 19.45 -3.34 -15.07
CA ASN A 7 18.65 -2.41 -15.89
C ASN A 7 17.16 -2.51 -15.59
N PHE A 8 16.65 -3.70 -15.28
CA PHE A 8 15.27 -3.89 -14.85
C PHE A 8 14.99 -3.10 -13.56
N TYR A 9 15.79 -3.30 -12.51
CA TYR A 9 15.62 -2.59 -11.24
C TYR A 9 15.75 -1.07 -11.39
N GLN A 10 16.69 -0.58 -12.19
CA GLN A 10 16.82 0.86 -12.46
C GLN A 10 15.58 1.43 -13.15
N SER A 11 15.02 0.71 -14.12
CA SER A 11 13.81 1.12 -14.83
C SER A 11 12.59 1.17 -13.89
N VAL A 12 12.41 0.15 -13.06
CA VAL A 12 11.32 0.09 -12.07
C VAL A 12 11.46 1.22 -11.05
N SER A 13 12.67 1.43 -10.52
CA SER A 13 12.94 2.49 -9.54
C SER A 13 12.62 3.88 -10.06
N ARG A 14 13.02 4.22 -11.29
CA ARG A 14 12.69 5.52 -11.89
C ARG A 14 11.19 5.74 -12.00
N ARG A 15 10.42 4.71 -12.36
CA ARG A 15 8.96 4.76 -12.50
C ARG A 15 8.25 4.81 -11.15
N ALA A 16 8.90 4.41 -10.07
CA ALA A 16 8.34 4.41 -8.72
C ALA A 16 8.41 5.79 -8.02
N ILE A 17 9.29 6.71 -8.45
CA ILE A 17 9.54 7.97 -7.75
C ILE A 17 8.26 8.81 -7.63
N VAL A 18 7.63 9.14 -8.74
CA VAL A 18 6.43 10.01 -8.75
C VAL A 18 5.26 9.37 -8.02
N PRO A 19 4.88 8.09 -8.28
CA PRO A 19 3.78 7.48 -7.53
C PRO A 19 4.07 7.35 -6.03
N ALA A 20 5.32 7.11 -5.62
CA ALA A 20 5.68 7.08 -4.20
C ALA A 20 5.49 8.44 -3.52
N GLN A 21 5.93 9.53 -4.16
CA GLN A 21 5.77 10.89 -3.66
C GLN A 21 4.29 11.27 -3.53
N ILE A 22 3.48 11.04 -4.57
CA ILE A 22 2.04 11.32 -4.52
C ILE A 22 1.38 10.52 -3.39
N SER A 23 1.70 9.24 -3.28
CA SER A 23 1.05 8.36 -2.29
C SER A 23 1.43 8.72 -0.85
N ALA A 24 2.70 9.06 -0.60
CA ALA A 24 3.13 9.55 0.69
C ALA A 24 2.38 10.82 1.10
N GLN A 25 2.22 11.77 0.18
CA GLN A 25 1.46 13.01 0.43
C GLN A 25 -0.03 12.76 0.66
N VAL A 26 -0.63 11.78 -0.02
CA VAL A 26 -2.02 11.41 0.17
C VAL A 26 -2.32 10.98 1.60
N ILE A 27 -1.45 10.16 2.19
CA ILE A 27 -1.65 9.63 3.55
C ILE A 27 -1.05 10.51 4.65
N ALA A 28 -0.17 11.47 4.32
CA ALA A 28 0.47 12.35 5.29
C ALA A 28 -0.54 13.14 6.13
N GLY A 29 -0.30 13.22 7.45
CA GLY A 29 -1.19 13.85 8.42
C GLY A 29 -2.48 13.08 8.72
N SER A 30 -2.69 11.93 8.04
CA SER A 30 -3.80 11.03 8.33
C SER A 30 -3.35 9.70 8.92
N ILE A 31 -2.12 9.31 8.64
CA ILE A 31 -1.44 8.14 9.18
C ILE A 31 -0.03 8.60 9.56
N GLU A 32 0.40 8.32 10.79
CA GLU A 32 1.74 8.63 11.28
C GLU A 32 2.43 7.33 11.72
N PRO A 33 3.06 6.58 10.79
CA PRO A 33 3.69 5.30 11.10
C PRO A 33 5.02 5.49 11.82
N ASN A 34 5.26 4.70 12.86
CA ASN A 34 6.56 4.58 13.53
C ASN A 34 7.41 3.45 12.94
N SER A 35 6.78 2.49 12.27
CA SER A 35 7.42 1.33 11.67
C SER A 35 6.86 1.01 10.29
N VAL A 36 7.77 0.79 9.32
CA VAL A 36 7.41 0.47 7.94
C VAL A 36 8.17 -0.77 7.47
N ILE A 37 7.49 -1.64 6.73
CA ILE A 37 8.10 -2.77 6.02
C ILE A 37 7.78 -2.68 4.52
N ASP A 38 8.80 -2.79 3.67
CA ASP A 38 8.70 -2.78 2.21
C ASP A 38 8.98 -4.18 1.67
N ILE A 39 7.93 -4.86 1.21
CA ILE A 39 7.93 -6.23 0.74
C ILE A 39 8.13 -6.21 -0.78
N GLY A 40 9.25 -6.75 -1.25
CA GLY A 40 9.70 -6.62 -2.64
C GLY A 40 10.22 -5.21 -2.91
N SER A 41 11.06 -4.70 -2.01
CA SER A 41 11.49 -3.30 -1.95
C SER A 41 12.29 -2.82 -3.19
N GLY A 42 12.81 -3.76 -4.00
CA GLY A 42 13.71 -3.42 -5.09
C GLY A 42 14.89 -2.59 -4.59
N GLN A 43 15.05 -1.40 -5.15
CA GLN A 43 16.12 -0.47 -4.75
C GLN A 43 15.72 0.49 -3.61
N GLY A 44 14.56 0.32 -2.99
CA GLY A 44 14.15 1.06 -1.79
C GLY A 44 13.50 2.43 -2.04
N VAL A 45 13.06 2.72 -3.26
CA VAL A 45 12.46 4.02 -3.61
C VAL A 45 11.25 4.36 -2.75
N TRP A 46 10.33 3.41 -2.58
CA TRP A 46 9.13 3.58 -1.77
C TRP A 46 9.47 3.82 -0.31
N LEU A 47 10.31 2.97 0.26
CA LEU A 47 10.69 3.07 1.66
C LEU A 47 11.39 4.40 1.98
N ARG A 48 12.35 4.81 1.13
CA ARG A 48 13.02 6.10 1.26
C ARG A 48 12.03 7.28 1.19
N THR A 49 11.10 7.24 0.23
CA THR A 49 10.13 8.31 0.06
C THR A 49 9.19 8.42 1.26
N ILE A 50 8.71 7.30 1.79
CA ILE A 50 7.90 7.25 3.02
C ILE A 50 8.72 7.79 4.20
N SER A 51 9.96 7.34 4.38
CA SER A 51 10.82 7.81 5.47
C SER A 51 11.07 9.32 5.43
N ALA A 52 11.18 9.90 4.25
CA ALA A 52 11.37 11.34 4.09
C ALA A 52 10.12 12.17 4.46
N VAL A 53 8.93 11.60 4.37
CA VAL A 53 7.65 12.28 4.66
C VAL A 53 7.24 12.10 6.12
N PHE A 54 7.64 11.00 6.75
CA PHE A 54 7.22 10.65 8.12
C PHE A 54 8.41 10.73 9.11
N PRO A 55 8.62 11.87 9.77
CA PRO A 55 9.72 12.03 10.72
C PRO A 55 9.56 11.20 12.01
N SER A 56 8.35 10.72 12.28
CA SER A 56 8.02 9.77 13.36
C SER A 56 8.61 8.39 13.16
N LEU A 57 9.05 8.06 11.93
CA LEU A 57 9.52 6.73 11.59
C LEU A 57 10.82 6.37 12.31
N THR A 58 10.76 5.36 13.18
CA THR A 58 11.91 4.88 13.97
C THR A 58 12.43 3.54 13.48
N LYS A 59 11.61 2.77 12.72
CA LYS A 59 11.97 1.44 12.19
C LYS A 59 11.58 1.31 10.72
N ALA A 60 12.52 0.91 9.89
CA ALA A 60 12.32 0.65 8.46
C ALA A 60 12.95 -0.70 8.08
N VAL A 61 12.17 -1.58 7.47
CA VAL A 61 12.64 -2.88 6.98
C VAL A 61 12.38 -2.99 5.49
N ALA A 62 13.41 -3.32 4.72
CA ALA A 62 13.31 -3.65 3.30
C ALA A 62 13.49 -5.15 3.10
N MET A 63 12.61 -5.77 2.30
CA MET A 63 12.71 -7.19 1.95
C MET A 63 12.75 -7.35 0.43
N ASP A 64 13.73 -8.05 -0.09
CA ASP A 64 13.80 -8.40 -1.52
C ASP A 64 14.63 -9.68 -1.75
N LEU A 65 14.44 -10.30 -2.93
CA LEU A 65 15.20 -11.47 -3.36
C LEU A 65 16.71 -11.18 -3.49
N GLN A 66 17.06 -9.95 -3.84
CA GLN A 66 18.45 -9.54 -4.08
C GLN A 66 18.79 -8.33 -3.21
N SER A 67 19.94 -8.40 -2.52
CA SER A 67 20.50 -7.22 -1.92
C SER A 67 21.01 -6.28 -3.01
N HIS A 68 20.45 -5.09 -3.08
CA HIS A 68 20.91 -4.06 -3.99
C HIS A 68 21.72 -3.02 -3.21
N GLN A 69 22.96 -2.79 -3.63
CA GLN A 69 23.64 -1.55 -3.26
C GLN A 69 22.88 -0.40 -3.94
N SER A 70 22.18 0.39 -3.16
CA SER A 70 21.33 1.49 -3.62
C SER A 70 21.58 2.71 -2.76
N THR A 71 21.80 3.85 -3.39
CA THR A 71 21.90 5.14 -2.69
C THR A 71 20.66 5.47 -1.86
N PHE A 72 19.50 4.88 -2.21
CA PHE A 72 18.28 5.04 -1.42
C PHE A 72 18.37 4.36 -0.05
N PHE A 73 19.12 3.25 0.05
CA PHE A 73 19.37 2.60 1.34
C PHE A 73 20.45 3.33 2.15
N ASP A 74 21.45 3.91 1.48
CA ASP A 74 22.49 4.71 2.14
C ASP A 74 21.84 5.92 2.86
N ASP A 75 20.88 6.57 2.23
CA ASP A 75 20.13 7.68 2.83
C ASP A 75 19.35 7.23 4.09
N LEU A 76 18.76 6.02 4.08
CA LEU A 76 18.06 5.46 5.24
C LEU A 76 18.99 5.08 6.38
N GLN A 77 20.18 4.56 6.08
CA GLN A 77 21.18 4.21 7.08
C GLN A 77 21.77 5.44 7.75
N SER A 78 21.84 6.57 7.07
CA SER A 78 22.33 7.84 7.61
C SER A 78 21.30 8.59 8.47
N ALA A 79 20.03 8.21 8.39
CA ALA A 79 18.96 8.76 9.22
C ALA A 79 18.96 8.12 10.63
N SER A 80 18.29 8.75 11.58
CA SER A 80 18.09 8.19 12.94
C SER A 80 17.14 6.97 12.97
N THR A 81 16.67 6.52 11.81
CA THR A 81 15.79 5.36 11.64
C THR A 81 16.60 4.07 11.75
N ASN A 82 16.13 3.11 12.55
CA ASN A 82 16.68 1.75 12.58
C ASN A 82 16.31 1.03 11.28
N PHE A 83 17.23 1.04 10.30
CA PHE A 83 17.05 0.43 9.00
C PHE A 83 17.66 -0.97 8.94
N GLU A 84 16.88 -1.92 8.43
CA GLU A 84 17.29 -3.31 8.18
C GLU A 84 16.94 -3.73 6.75
N PHE A 85 17.88 -4.38 6.06
CA PHE A 85 17.61 -5.07 4.81
C PHE A 85 17.62 -6.59 5.04
N VAL A 86 16.53 -7.26 4.66
CA VAL A 86 16.37 -8.71 4.76
C VAL A 86 16.34 -9.30 3.36
N GLN A 87 17.39 -10.04 2.98
CA GLN A 87 17.37 -10.79 1.74
C GLN A 87 16.49 -12.03 1.89
N VAL A 88 15.49 -12.19 1.03
CA VAL A 88 14.51 -13.28 1.13
C VAL A 88 14.01 -13.72 -0.24
N ASP A 89 13.93 -15.03 -0.45
CA ASP A 89 13.06 -15.63 -1.47
C ASP A 89 11.74 -16.02 -0.81
N PHE A 90 10.66 -15.36 -1.21
CA PHE A 90 9.33 -15.63 -0.65
C PHE A 90 8.82 -17.04 -0.98
N GLU A 91 9.33 -17.70 -2.01
CA GLU A 91 9.00 -19.10 -2.28
C GLU A 91 9.62 -20.05 -1.25
N GLU A 92 10.71 -19.63 -0.60
CA GLU A 92 11.38 -20.41 0.46
C GLU A 92 10.93 -19.97 1.86
N SER A 93 10.79 -18.67 2.09
CA SER A 93 10.41 -18.11 3.39
C SER A 93 9.32 -17.05 3.25
N ARG A 94 8.13 -17.30 3.79
CA ARG A 94 6.91 -16.50 3.63
C ARG A 94 6.62 -15.60 4.83
N ARG A 95 7.55 -15.53 5.79
CA ARG A 95 7.35 -14.79 7.03
C ARG A 95 8.06 -13.45 7.01
N LEU A 96 7.32 -12.42 7.41
CA LEU A 96 7.89 -11.11 7.67
C LEU A 96 8.73 -11.14 8.96
N PRO A 97 9.84 -10.42 9.04
CA PRO A 97 10.67 -10.34 10.25
C PRO A 97 9.95 -9.55 11.34
N GLY A 98 10.37 -9.77 12.59
CA GLY A 98 9.85 -9.05 13.73
C GLY A 98 8.39 -9.35 14.07
N GLU A 99 7.80 -8.53 14.95
CA GLU A 99 6.46 -8.76 15.46
C GLU A 99 5.40 -7.99 14.68
N ASN A 100 5.49 -6.67 14.63
CA ASN A 100 4.46 -5.80 14.07
C ASN A 100 5.02 -4.61 13.30
N PHE A 101 4.23 -4.14 12.32
CA PHE A 101 4.50 -2.92 11.57
C PHE A 101 3.24 -2.06 11.45
N ASP A 102 3.41 -0.76 11.53
CA ASP A 102 2.31 0.18 11.34
C ASP A 102 1.88 0.23 9.88
N LEU A 103 2.87 0.24 8.96
CA LEU A 103 2.64 0.32 7.53
C LEU A 103 3.45 -0.75 6.79
N ALA A 104 2.80 -1.52 5.94
CA ALA A 104 3.45 -2.33 4.92
C ALA A 104 3.33 -1.67 3.54
N ILE A 105 4.34 -1.86 2.72
CA ILE A 105 4.34 -1.56 1.29
C ILE A 105 4.48 -2.92 0.59
N CYS A 106 3.56 -3.27 -0.30
CA CYS A 106 3.62 -4.51 -1.10
C CYS A 106 3.05 -4.20 -2.50
N LEU A 107 3.93 -3.85 -3.41
CA LEU A 107 3.57 -3.28 -4.70
C LEU A 107 4.17 -4.07 -5.85
N GLU A 108 3.30 -4.68 -6.69
CA GLU A 108 3.69 -5.48 -7.85
C GLU A 108 4.64 -6.64 -7.44
N VAL A 109 4.23 -7.42 -6.42
CA VAL A 109 5.00 -8.53 -5.85
C VAL A 109 4.26 -9.86 -5.94
N LEU A 110 3.00 -9.92 -5.52
CA LEU A 110 2.28 -11.19 -5.34
C LEU A 110 1.99 -11.91 -6.65
N GLU A 111 2.01 -11.22 -7.79
CA GLU A 111 1.91 -11.80 -9.12
C GLU A 111 3.15 -12.57 -9.57
N HIS A 112 4.29 -12.36 -8.90
CA HIS A 112 5.53 -13.09 -9.14
C HIS A 112 5.65 -14.38 -8.32
N LEU A 113 4.74 -14.57 -7.37
CA LEU A 113 4.71 -15.72 -6.46
C LEU A 113 3.69 -16.76 -6.91
N THR A 114 3.91 -18.01 -6.53
CA THR A 114 2.87 -19.03 -6.71
C THR A 114 1.59 -18.62 -5.97
N PRO A 115 0.41 -19.05 -6.41
CA PRO A 115 -0.84 -18.70 -5.75
C PRO A 115 -0.86 -19.02 -4.25
N GLN A 116 -0.26 -20.14 -3.86
CA GLN A 116 -0.19 -20.56 -2.46
C GLN A 116 0.72 -19.64 -1.66
N THR A 117 1.92 -19.33 -2.17
CA THR A 117 2.88 -18.41 -1.54
C THR A 117 2.29 -17.01 -1.40
N ALA A 118 1.61 -16.51 -2.44
CA ALA A 118 0.95 -15.20 -2.39
C ALA A 118 -0.12 -15.14 -1.28
N ILE A 119 -0.87 -16.22 -1.05
CA ILE A 119 -1.84 -16.31 0.04
C ILE A 119 -1.13 -16.27 1.39
N GLU A 120 -0.07 -17.06 1.59
CA GLU A 120 0.67 -17.14 2.85
C GLU A 120 1.37 -15.82 3.21
N VAL A 121 1.92 -15.11 2.22
CA VAL A 121 2.48 -13.76 2.41
C VAL A 121 1.38 -12.77 2.81
N ALA A 122 0.22 -12.79 2.14
CA ALA A 122 -0.91 -11.94 2.50
C ALA A 122 -1.44 -12.23 3.91
N GLU A 123 -1.47 -13.50 4.33
CA GLU A 123 -1.82 -13.90 5.70
C GLU A 123 -0.85 -13.35 6.73
N ASP A 124 0.46 -13.38 6.45
CA ASP A 124 1.45 -12.83 7.37
C ASP A 124 1.38 -11.29 7.46
N ILE A 125 1.13 -10.62 6.34
CA ILE A 125 0.80 -9.19 6.31
C ILE A 125 -0.41 -8.91 7.20
N GLY A 126 -1.49 -9.70 7.08
CA GLY A 126 -2.71 -9.54 7.88
C GLY A 126 -2.48 -9.70 9.38
N ARG A 127 -1.57 -10.58 9.76
CA ARG A 127 -1.21 -10.80 11.17
C ARG A 127 -0.38 -9.67 11.75
N LYS A 128 0.45 -9.00 10.95
CA LYS A 128 1.53 -8.12 11.44
C LYS A 128 1.36 -6.65 11.12
N CYS A 129 0.53 -6.29 10.13
CA CYS A 129 0.49 -4.92 9.63
C CYS A 129 -0.86 -4.24 9.89
N SER A 130 -0.82 -2.96 10.32
CA SER A 130 -2.03 -2.16 10.54
C SER A 130 -2.54 -1.54 9.26
N PHE A 131 -1.63 -1.08 8.40
CA PHE A 131 -1.92 -0.51 7.08
C PHE A 131 -1.08 -1.19 6.01
N VAL A 132 -1.62 -1.25 4.79
CA VAL A 132 -0.88 -1.77 3.62
C VAL A 132 -1.14 -0.88 2.41
N ILE A 133 -0.06 -0.36 1.82
CA ILE A 133 -0.09 0.17 0.46
C ILE A 133 0.11 -1.03 -0.47
N PHE A 134 -0.90 -1.36 -1.26
CA PHE A 134 -0.92 -2.61 -2.01
C PHE A 134 -1.25 -2.40 -3.48
N SER A 135 -0.53 -3.10 -4.34
CA SER A 135 -0.93 -3.39 -5.71
C SER A 135 -0.41 -4.77 -6.13
N ALA A 136 -1.07 -5.38 -7.08
CA ALA A 136 -0.59 -6.57 -7.77
C ALA A 136 -1.15 -6.61 -9.20
N ALA A 137 -0.43 -7.24 -10.12
CA ALA A 137 -0.79 -7.26 -11.53
C ALA A 137 -2.15 -7.90 -11.77
N ILE A 138 -2.97 -7.22 -12.59
CA ILE A 138 -4.25 -7.73 -13.04
C ILE A 138 -4.11 -8.56 -14.32
N LEU A 139 -5.10 -9.41 -14.59
CA LEU A 139 -5.11 -10.25 -15.79
C LEU A 139 -4.87 -9.44 -17.06
N GLY A 140 -3.83 -9.82 -17.81
CA GLY A 140 -3.47 -9.19 -19.07
C GLY A 140 -2.62 -7.93 -18.93
N GLN A 141 -2.18 -7.58 -17.71
CA GLN A 141 -1.24 -6.47 -17.50
C GLN A 141 0.10 -6.76 -18.18
N GLY A 142 0.54 -8.03 -18.13
CA GLY A 142 1.86 -8.44 -18.60
C GLY A 142 2.98 -7.92 -17.70
N GLY A 143 4.11 -8.56 -17.76
CA GLY A 143 5.30 -8.19 -16.99
C GLY A 143 6.33 -9.30 -16.95
N THR A 144 7.56 -8.96 -16.61
CA THR A 144 8.65 -9.92 -16.52
C THR A 144 8.47 -10.80 -15.28
N GLY A 145 8.29 -12.10 -15.51
CA GLY A 145 8.19 -13.07 -14.41
C GLY A 145 6.82 -13.14 -13.72
N HIS A 146 5.75 -12.58 -14.30
CA HIS A 146 4.40 -12.77 -13.80
C HIS A 146 3.95 -14.21 -14.02
N ILE A 147 3.60 -14.90 -12.96
CA ILE A 147 3.09 -16.29 -12.96
C ILE A 147 1.70 -16.40 -12.34
N ASN A 148 1.21 -15.32 -11.72
CA ASN A 148 -0.02 -15.31 -10.92
C ASN A 148 -0.83 -14.01 -11.12
N GLU A 149 -0.97 -13.55 -12.37
CA GLU A 149 -1.89 -12.44 -12.65
C GLU A 149 -3.34 -12.85 -12.33
N ARG A 150 -4.07 -12.01 -11.62
CA ARG A 150 -5.45 -12.28 -11.19
C ARG A 150 -6.35 -11.08 -11.48
N LYS A 151 -7.67 -11.30 -11.49
CA LYS A 151 -8.63 -10.19 -11.52
C LYS A 151 -8.45 -9.29 -10.30
N PHE A 152 -8.72 -8.00 -10.43
CA PHE A 152 -8.64 -7.03 -9.35
C PHE A 152 -9.44 -7.48 -8.11
N GLU A 153 -10.64 -8.04 -8.33
CA GLU A 153 -11.52 -8.53 -7.26
C GLU A 153 -10.90 -9.69 -6.46
N TYR A 154 -10.04 -10.49 -7.09
CA TYR A 154 -9.31 -11.56 -6.41
C TYR A 154 -8.35 -10.97 -5.37
N TRP A 155 -7.55 -9.98 -5.75
CA TRP A 155 -6.62 -9.32 -4.84
C TRP A 155 -7.34 -8.61 -3.70
N MET A 156 -8.45 -7.92 -4.01
CA MET A 156 -9.31 -7.31 -3.00
C MET A 156 -9.91 -8.36 -2.04
N GLY A 157 -10.35 -9.49 -2.58
CA GLY A 157 -10.88 -10.61 -1.80
C GLY A 157 -9.83 -11.27 -0.92
N LEU A 158 -8.59 -11.40 -1.41
CA LEU A 158 -7.46 -11.94 -0.65
C LEU A 158 -7.17 -11.07 0.58
N MET A 159 -7.01 -9.76 0.40
CA MET A 159 -6.73 -8.84 1.50
C MET A 159 -7.91 -8.73 2.48
N ARG A 160 -9.15 -8.74 1.99
CA ARG A 160 -10.34 -8.78 2.84
C ARG A 160 -10.42 -10.01 3.73
N LYS A 161 -10.02 -11.19 3.24
CA LYS A 161 -9.94 -12.41 4.03
C LYS A 161 -8.95 -12.29 5.21
N GLN A 162 -7.97 -11.40 5.08
CA GLN A 162 -7.02 -11.10 6.15
C GLN A 162 -7.54 -10.01 7.11
N GLY A 163 -8.80 -9.61 7.04
CA GLY A 163 -9.41 -8.62 7.92
C GLY A 163 -9.30 -7.18 7.46
N PHE A 164 -8.68 -6.90 6.34
CA PHE A 164 -8.50 -5.55 5.84
C PHE A 164 -9.74 -4.94 5.20
N VAL A 165 -9.88 -3.64 5.38
CA VAL A 165 -10.81 -2.76 4.65
C VAL A 165 -10.03 -2.00 3.58
N ALA A 166 -10.52 -2.01 2.34
CA ALA A 166 -9.89 -1.30 1.23
C ALA A 166 -10.36 0.16 1.18
N LEU A 167 -9.42 1.09 1.00
CA LEU A 167 -9.66 2.52 0.83
C LEU A 167 -9.03 2.98 -0.49
N ASP A 168 -9.86 3.44 -1.44
CA ASP A 168 -9.41 3.92 -2.76
C ASP A 168 -8.95 5.37 -2.68
N VAL A 169 -7.87 5.61 -1.95
CA VAL A 169 -7.35 6.95 -1.69
C VAL A 169 -6.25 7.36 -2.68
N PHE A 170 -5.59 6.38 -3.32
CA PHE A 170 -4.46 6.66 -4.20
C PHE A 170 -4.85 6.87 -5.66
N ARG A 171 -5.75 6.04 -6.21
CA ARG A 171 -6.02 6.05 -7.64
C ARG A 171 -6.52 7.37 -8.19
N PRO A 172 -7.38 8.15 -7.49
CA PRO A 172 -7.76 9.48 -7.95
C PRO A 172 -6.55 10.43 -8.11
N ALA A 173 -5.67 10.49 -7.10
CA ALA A 173 -4.49 11.36 -7.13
C ALA A 173 -3.46 10.88 -8.18
N LEU A 174 -3.22 9.57 -8.27
CA LEU A 174 -2.29 9.00 -9.24
C LEU A 174 -2.73 9.22 -10.70
N ARG A 175 -4.03 9.21 -10.98
CA ARG A 175 -4.57 9.45 -12.32
C ARG A 175 -4.38 10.88 -12.80
N ALA A 176 -4.21 11.83 -11.90
CA ALA A 176 -3.97 13.24 -12.23
C ALA A 176 -2.56 13.51 -12.80
N SER A 177 -1.61 12.58 -12.67
CA SER A 177 -0.25 12.73 -13.18
C SER A 177 0.00 11.80 -14.38
N GLU A 178 0.57 12.34 -15.46
CA GLU A 178 0.96 11.54 -16.64
C GLU A 178 2.18 10.67 -16.38
N ASP A 179 3.06 11.07 -15.45
CA ASP A 179 4.31 10.37 -15.10
C ASP A 179 4.09 9.11 -14.27
N VAL A 180 2.85 8.84 -13.84
CA VAL A 180 2.51 7.65 -13.08
C VAL A 180 2.19 6.49 -14.04
N PRO A 181 2.84 5.31 -13.89
CA PRO A 181 2.51 4.12 -14.66
C PRO A 181 1.05 3.68 -14.51
N SER A 182 0.49 3.17 -15.61
CA SER A 182 -0.94 2.77 -15.68
C SER A 182 -1.33 1.72 -14.62
N TYR A 183 -0.45 0.80 -14.30
CA TYR A 183 -0.72 -0.25 -13.31
C TYR A 183 -0.96 0.33 -11.90
N TYR A 184 -0.20 1.33 -11.45
CA TYR A 184 -0.49 2.00 -10.18
C TYR A 184 -1.82 2.77 -10.22
N LYS A 185 -2.12 3.45 -11.34
CA LYS A 185 -3.41 4.16 -11.55
C LYS A 185 -4.62 3.23 -11.49
N GLN A 186 -4.42 1.94 -11.77
CA GLN A 186 -5.48 0.93 -11.83
C GLN A 186 -5.60 0.10 -10.56
N ASN A 187 -4.46 -0.31 -9.98
CA ASN A 187 -4.42 -1.40 -9.00
C ASN A 187 -4.15 -0.96 -7.57
N MET A 188 -3.56 0.25 -7.37
CA MET A 188 -3.03 0.64 -6.08
C MET A 188 -4.14 1.04 -5.10
N MET A 189 -4.10 0.45 -3.90
CA MET A 189 -5.07 0.65 -2.84
C MET A 189 -4.37 0.84 -1.50
N LEU A 190 -5.00 1.58 -0.59
CA LEU A 190 -4.68 1.54 0.83
C LEU A 190 -5.60 0.52 1.51
N PHE A 191 -5.02 -0.36 2.29
CA PHE A 191 -5.73 -1.29 3.16
C PHE A 191 -5.51 -0.93 4.61
N TRP A 192 -6.55 -1.00 5.41
CA TRP A 192 -6.56 -0.74 6.84
C TRP A 192 -7.18 -1.90 7.60
N HIS A 193 -6.54 -2.35 8.68
CA HIS A 193 -7.04 -3.40 9.56
C HIS A 193 -7.79 -2.79 10.76
N PRO A 194 -9.14 -2.83 10.81
CA PRO A 194 -9.94 -2.09 11.80
C PRO A 194 -9.85 -2.68 13.21
N ASP A 195 -9.62 -3.98 13.35
CA ASP A 195 -9.66 -4.70 14.63
C ASP A 195 -8.25 -4.91 15.23
N ASN A 196 -7.27 -4.19 14.72
CA ASN A 196 -5.90 -4.34 15.16
C ASN A 196 -5.73 -3.68 16.53
N SER A 197 -5.36 -4.46 17.56
CA SER A 197 -4.99 -3.99 18.90
C SER A 197 -3.78 -3.03 18.92
N ARG A 198 -3.12 -2.87 17.76
CA ARG A 198 -2.01 -1.96 17.49
C ARG A 198 -2.46 -0.54 17.14
N ARG A 199 -3.77 -0.28 17.06
CA ARG A 199 -4.35 1.04 16.80
C ARG A 199 -3.84 2.13 17.74
N ASP A 200 -3.54 1.76 18.96
CA ASP A 200 -3.07 2.68 19.99
C ASP A 200 -1.62 3.15 19.74
N GLN A 201 -0.93 2.55 18.76
CA GLN A 201 0.46 2.87 18.41
C GLN A 201 0.59 3.74 17.15
N VAL A 202 -0.46 3.82 16.33
CA VAL A 202 -0.46 4.61 15.08
C VAL A 202 -1.55 5.67 15.16
N GLU A 203 -1.15 6.94 15.09
CA GLU A 203 -2.11 8.01 14.92
C GLU A 203 -2.79 7.87 13.55
N PHE A 204 -4.11 7.65 13.56
CA PHE A 204 -4.91 7.48 12.35
C PHE A 204 -6.15 8.36 12.37
N ASN A 205 -6.22 9.28 11.44
CA ASN A 205 -7.36 10.14 11.24
C ASN A 205 -8.14 9.76 9.98
N LEU A 206 -9.03 8.76 10.11
CA LEU A 206 -9.88 8.30 9.02
C LEU A 206 -10.75 9.44 8.44
N GLU A 207 -11.25 10.33 9.29
CA GLU A 207 -12.09 11.45 8.85
C GLU A 207 -11.30 12.41 7.97
N LEU A 208 -10.07 12.75 8.35
CA LEU A 208 -9.19 13.60 7.54
C LEU A 208 -8.84 12.93 6.21
N LEU A 209 -8.50 11.64 6.23
CA LEU A 209 -8.20 10.89 5.02
C LEU A 209 -9.39 10.88 4.05
N LEU A 210 -10.59 10.60 4.54
CA LEU A 210 -11.82 10.57 3.73
C LEU A 210 -12.22 11.97 3.24
N ARG A 211 -12.01 13.01 4.03
CA ARG A 211 -12.28 14.40 3.63
C ARG A 211 -11.38 14.85 2.48
N LYS A 212 -10.08 14.60 2.56
CA LYS A 212 -9.13 14.90 1.46
C LYS A 212 -9.61 14.27 0.15
N HIS A 213 -10.02 13.00 0.20
CA HIS A 213 -10.48 12.28 -0.98
C HIS A 213 -11.85 12.71 -1.48
N SER A 214 -12.77 13.06 -0.59
CA SER A 214 -14.10 13.57 -0.97
C SER A 214 -14.00 14.90 -1.72
N LEU A 215 -13.05 15.74 -1.38
CA LEU A 215 -12.81 17.01 -2.06
C LEU A 215 -12.20 16.80 -3.46
N GLU A 216 -11.27 15.88 -3.62
CA GLU A 216 -10.64 15.56 -4.91
C GLU A 216 -11.60 14.81 -5.86
N VAL A 217 -12.42 13.90 -5.34
CA VAL A 217 -13.43 13.15 -6.13
C VAL A 217 -14.59 14.06 -6.58
N ARG A 218 -14.88 15.19 -5.91
CA ARG A 218 -15.90 16.14 -6.37
C ARG A 218 -15.55 16.80 -7.69
N ASP A 219 -14.30 16.98 -8.03
CA ASP A 219 -13.88 17.55 -9.31
C ASP A 219 -13.93 16.53 -10.48
N THR A 220 -14.03 15.23 -10.19
CA THR A 220 -14.21 14.17 -11.20
C THR A 220 -15.67 13.67 -11.26
N ARG A 221 -16.61 14.51 -11.62
CA ARG A 221 -18.08 14.39 -11.52
C ARG A 221 -18.78 13.14 -12.09
N SER A 222 -18.09 12.11 -12.58
CA SER A 222 -18.76 10.95 -13.21
C SER A 222 -18.67 9.61 -12.45
N THR A 223 -17.93 9.54 -11.32
CA THR A 223 -17.62 8.27 -10.64
C THR A 223 -18.12 8.16 -9.20
N SER A 224 -18.73 9.20 -8.63
CA SER A 224 -19.03 9.27 -7.18
C SER A 224 -20.02 8.22 -6.67
N THR A 225 -21.03 7.85 -7.44
CA THR A 225 -22.06 6.88 -7.02
C THR A 225 -21.53 5.44 -7.06
N LYS A 226 -20.76 5.08 -8.09
CA LYS A 226 -20.15 3.73 -8.19
C LYS A 226 -19.08 3.50 -7.13
N PHE A 227 -18.33 4.53 -6.76
CA PHE A 227 -17.33 4.50 -5.71
C PHE A 227 -17.95 4.26 -4.31
N ARG A 228 -19.04 4.95 -3.97
CA ARG A 228 -19.78 4.75 -2.72
C ARG A 228 -20.22 3.30 -2.53
N TYR A 229 -20.83 2.71 -3.55
CA TYR A 229 -21.27 1.31 -3.51
C TYR A 229 -20.10 0.33 -3.43
N TRP A 230 -18.99 0.65 -4.06
CA TRP A 230 -17.84 -0.22 -4.11
C TRP A 230 -17.10 -0.28 -2.76
N VAL A 231 -16.87 0.86 -2.11
CA VAL A 231 -16.28 0.93 -0.74
C VAL A 231 -17.17 0.20 0.26
N VAL A 232 -18.49 0.45 0.23
CA VAL A 232 -19.46 -0.20 1.13
C VAL A 232 -19.52 -1.72 0.89
N ALA A 233 -19.43 -2.17 -0.35
CA ALA A 233 -19.46 -3.60 -0.69
C ALA A 233 -18.21 -4.38 -0.22
N LEU A 234 -17.09 -3.70 0.05
CA LEU A 234 -15.84 -4.29 0.52
C LEU A 234 -15.72 -4.35 2.05
N ILE A 235 -16.63 -3.70 2.78
CA ILE A 235 -16.58 -3.61 4.25
C ILE A 235 -17.37 -4.77 4.88
N PRO A 236 -16.79 -5.48 5.88
CA PRO A 236 -17.54 -6.47 6.65
C PRO A 236 -18.82 -5.87 7.29
N PRO A 237 -19.95 -6.59 7.30
CA PRO A 237 -21.25 -6.05 7.74
C PRO A 237 -21.25 -5.37 9.13
N GLY A 238 -20.46 -5.87 10.09
CA GLY A 238 -20.36 -5.30 11.43
C GLY A 238 -19.68 -3.92 11.52
N ILE A 239 -18.92 -3.54 10.48
CA ILE A 239 -18.16 -2.28 10.41
C ILE A 239 -18.90 -1.25 9.56
N VAL A 240 -19.74 -1.71 8.61
CA VAL A 240 -20.55 -0.86 7.73
C VAL A 240 -21.33 0.20 8.50
N THR A 241 -21.94 -0.18 9.62
CA THR A 241 -22.78 0.72 10.40
C THR A 241 -22.01 1.91 11.01
N ARG A 242 -20.75 1.73 11.39
CA ARG A 242 -19.91 2.82 11.92
C ARG A 242 -19.37 3.70 10.81
N LEU A 243 -18.86 3.10 9.73
CA LEU A 243 -18.30 3.82 8.58
C LEU A 243 -19.38 4.56 7.77
N VAL A 244 -20.57 3.96 7.59
CA VAL A 244 -21.71 4.64 6.95
C VAL A 244 -22.14 5.85 7.76
N LYS A 245 -22.16 5.77 9.11
CA LYS A 245 -22.48 6.94 9.97
C LYS A 245 -21.45 8.06 9.84
N VAL A 246 -20.15 7.73 9.73
CA VAL A 246 -19.08 8.71 9.53
C VAL A 246 -19.17 9.31 8.13
N LEU A 247 -19.33 8.48 7.10
CA LEU A 247 -19.50 8.92 5.71
C LEU A 247 -20.75 9.78 5.52
N ASP A 248 -21.89 9.38 6.08
CA ASP A 248 -23.15 10.14 5.99
C ASP A 248 -23.07 11.47 6.75
N LYS A 249 -22.44 11.50 7.95
CA LYS A 249 -22.23 12.73 8.70
C LYS A 249 -21.31 13.71 7.95
N THR A 250 -20.28 13.19 7.30
CA THR A 250 -19.34 13.98 6.49
C THR A 250 -20.03 14.53 5.23
N ILE A 251 -20.83 13.71 4.53
CA ILE A 251 -21.54 14.12 3.31
C ILE A 251 -22.65 15.12 3.61
N ARG A 252 -23.43 14.96 4.69
CA ARG A 252 -24.46 15.92 5.10
C ARG A 252 -23.89 17.30 5.45
N ARG A 253 -22.70 17.36 6.06
CA ARG A 253 -22.01 18.63 6.34
C ARG A 253 -21.59 19.37 5.07
N PHE A 254 -21.32 18.66 3.97
CA PHE A 254 -20.93 19.27 2.70
C PHE A 254 -22.10 19.67 1.80
N ASN A 255 -23.31 19.16 2.03
CA ASN A 255 -24.50 19.50 1.25
C ASN A 255 -25.31 20.68 1.83
N HIS A 256 -24.95 21.16 3.01
CA HIS A 256 -25.62 22.28 3.71
C HIS A 256 -24.68 23.45 4.05
N GLY A 257 -23.49 23.53 3.37
CA GLY A 257 -22.55 24.66 3.50
C GLY A 257 -22.38 25.43 2.20
#